data_c21847b664d4cb9d633525ab864b23f0
#
_entry.id   c21847b664d4cb9d633525ab864b23f0
#
_cell.length_a   1.000
_cell.length_b   1.000
_cell.length_c   1.000
_cell.angle_alpha   90.00
_cell.angle_beta   90.00
_cell.angle_gamma   90.00
#
_symmetry.space_group_name_H-M   'P 1'
#
loop_
_entity.id
_entity.type
_entity.pdbx_description
1 polymer ?
#
loop_
_entity_poly.entity_id
_entity_poly.type
_entity_poly.pdbx_seq_one_letter_code
_entity_poly.pdbx_strand_id
1 'polypeptide(L)'
;MRGLGKTRRRGRTVGVGSAAAALAAALVVAVPAVAAPARTHEPARTPHWALKDTGTDARLRGLSAVGRDTAWVAGSKGTVLRTTDGGTVWRNVSPPGAADLEFRDIEAFDARRAVVLAIGEGEASRVYRTEDGGATWTESFRNTDAHAFYDCLTFLDRRHGLAMSDPVDGRFRILSTGDGGRTWKVLPGDGMPAAEDGEAGFAASGQCLVGSGPRDVWLATGGGAHARVLHSADRGLTWTATGTPVPAGDPARGVFALAFRDRVHGIAVGGDYRADQPSPRAAAITPDGGRTWTTADRPPPAYRSGVTWLPHSRTAALAVGPTGTDLTTDGGRTWRTLDTGSYDTVDCTPDLGCWASGEKGRVARLER
;
A
#
# COMPACT_ATOMS: atom_id res chain seq x y z
N MET A 1 34.83 48.66 37.87
CA MET A 1 35.55 49.80 37.26
C MET A 1 34.74 50.19 36.04
N ARG A 2 33.95 51.26 36.14
CA ARG A 2 34.18 52.65 35.68
C ARG A 2 34.40 52.65 34.15
N GLY A 3 33.67 53.37 33.30
CA GLY A 3 32.76 54.52 33.44
C GLY A 3 32.25 54.87 32.04
N LEU A 4 31.06 55.29 31.87
CA LEU A 4 30.56 56.67 31.81
C LEU A 4 31.19 57.62 30.76
N GLY A 5 30.32 58.17 29.97
CA GLY A 5 30.46 59.51 29.42
C GLY A 5 30.03 59.63 27.94
N LYS A 6 29.24 60.44 27.52
CA LYS A 6 28.42 61.65 27.80
C LYS A 6 28.01 62.24 26.46
N THR A 7 26.76 62.53 26.36
CA THR A 7 26.04 63.53 25.53
C THR A 7 26.82 64.69 24.91
N ARG A 8 26.42 65.18 23.71
CA ARG A 8 26.28 66.58 23.40
C ARG A 8 25.21 66.86 22.32
N ARG A 9 24.27 67.71 22.72
CA ARG A 9 23.34 68.52 21.91
C ARG A 9 24.06 69.73 21.34
N ARG A 10 23.62 70.20 20.17
CA ARG A 10 23.52 71.62 19.68
C ARG A 10 23.02 71.56 18.24
N GLY A 11 22.10 72.34 17.69
CA GLY A 11 21.48 73.57 18.08
C GLY A 11 20.94 74.19 16.77
N ARG A 12 19.80 74.79 16.85
CA ARG A 12 18.97 75.48 15.84
C ARG A 12 19.71 76.31 14.83
N THR A 13 19.19 76.37 13.57
CA THR A 13 18.92 77.68 12.92
C THR A 13 17.73 77.56 11.94
N VAL A 14 16.85 78.56 12.03
CA VAL A 14 15.64 78.76 11.23
C VAL A 14 16.03 79.55 9.98
N GLY A 15 15.55 79.08 8.82
CA GLY A 15 15.62 79.85 7.56
C GLY A 15 14.26 79.83 6.88
N VAL A 16 13.62 81.02 6.89
CA VAL A 16 12.38 81.27 6.16
C VAL A 16 12.74 81.60 4.70
N GLY A 17 12.17 80.83 3.80
CA GLY A 17 12.27 81.09 2.36
C GLY A 17 10.93 80.82 1.69
N SER A 18 10.28 81.85 1.30
CA SER A 18 9.05 81.84 0.45
C SER A 18 9.34 81.27 -0.93
N ALA A 19 8.56 80.31 -1.37
CA ALA A 19 8.57 79.87 -2.76
C ALA A 19 7.16 79.66 -3.28
N ALA A 20 6.93 80.22 -4.42
CA ALA A 20 5.67 80.33 -5.12
C ALA A 20 5.11 78.97 -5.53
N ALA A 21 3.80 78.86 -5.38
CA ALA A 21 3.03 77.67 -5.84
C ALA A 21 2.88 77.72 -7.37
N ALA A 22 3.42 76.71 -8.03
CA ALA A 22 3.07 76.40 -9.43
C ALA A 22 2.09 75.21 -9.42
N LEU A 23 0.84 75.46 -9.74
CA LEU A 23 -0.15 74.38 -9.99
C LEU A 23 0.21 73.67 -11.32
N ALA A 24 0.71 72.43 -11.24
CA ALA A 24 0.75 71.49 -12.35
C ALA A 24 -0.50 70.62 -12.29
N ALA A 25 -1.43 70.83 -13.22
CA ALA A 25 -2.58 69.95 -13.41
C ALA A 25 -2.12 68.63 -14.06
N ALA A 26 -2.04 67.55 -13.26
CA ALA A 26 -1.79 66.20 -13.77
C ALA A 26 -3.08 65.63 -14.34
N LEU A 27 -3.11 65.48 -15.67
CA LEU A 27 -4.16 64.70 -16.34
C LEU A 27 -3.97 63.22 -15.98
N VAL A 28 -4.83 62.66 -15.11
CA VAL A 28 -4.88 61.22 -14.85
C VAL A 28 -5.66 60.60 -15.99
N VAL A 29 -4.95 59.97 -16.91
CA VAL A 29 -5.57 59.10 -17.95
C VAL A 29 -5.90 57.80 -17.26
N ALA A 30 -7.18 57.55 -16.97
CA ALA A 30 -7.69 56.26 -16.50
C ALA A 30 -7.54 55.22 -17.60
N VAL A 31 -6.56 54.32 -17.48
CA VAL A 31 -6.48 53.11 -18.33
C VAL A 31 -7.55 52.13 -17.83
N PRO A 32 -8.50 51.69 -18.70
CA PRO A 32 -9.47 50.70 -18.29
C PRO A 32 -8.73 49.41 -17.93
N ALA A 33 -8.94 48.93 -16.69
CA ALA A 33 -8.47 47.63 -16.25
C ALA A 33 -9.19 46.55 -17.09
N VAL A 34 -8.45 45.89 -17.97
CA VAL A 34 -8.94 44.67 -18.65
C VAL A 34 -9.08 43.63 -17.59
N ALA A 35 -10.31 43.26 -17.23
CA ALA A 35 -10.59 42.14 -16.32
C ALA A 35 -9.99 40.88 -16.92
N ALA A 36 -9.05 40.24 -16.21
CA ALA A 36 -8.55 38.94 -16.59
C ALA A 36 -9.73 37.93 -16.63
N PRO A 37 -9.78 37.08 -17.65
CA PRO A 37 -10.87 36.08 -17.73
C PRO A 37 -10.87 35.23 -16.46
N ALA A 38 -12.03 35.15 -15.83
CA ALA A 38 -12.26 34.25 -14.70
C ALA A 38 -11.84 32.85 -15.12
N ARG A 39 -10.86 32.25 -14.40
CA ARG A 39 -10.53 30.82 -14.59
C ARG A 39 -11.77 30.06 -14.20
N THR A 40 -12.43 29.48 -15.19
CA THR A 40 -13.50 28.51 -14.97
C THR A 40 -12.84 27.34 -14.24
N HIS A 41 -13.16 27.16 -12.96
CA HIS A 41 -12.84 25.94 -12.24
C HIS A 41 -13.61 24.81 -12.93
N GLU A 42 -12.91 24.05 -13.78
CA GLU A 42 -13.44 22.77 -14.23
C GLU A 42 -13.72 21.93 -12.96
N PRO A 43 -14.93 21.38 -12.79
CA PRO A 43 -15.22 20.59 -11.60
C PRO A 43 -14.19 19.44 -11.52
N ALA A 44 -13.56 19.29 -10.38
CA ALA A 44 -12.60 18.21 -10.16
C ALA A 44 -13.25 16.87 -10.54
N ARG A 45 -12.75 16.22 -11.57
CA ARG A 45 -13.29 14.92 -12.02
C ARG A 45 -13.21 13.92 -10.87
N THR A 46 -14.31 13.21 -10.64
CA THR A 46 -14.33 12.14 -9.63
C THR A 46 -13.35 11.04 -10.02
N PRO A 47 -12.47 10.59 -9.12
CA PRO A 47 -11.58 9.48 -9.42
C PRO A 47 -12.38 8.25 -9.85
N HIS A 48 -11.92 7.55 -10.87
CA HIS A 48 -12.55 6.35 -11.41
C HIS A 48 -11.50 5.35 -11.90
N TRP A 49 -11.87 4.08 -11.95
CA TRP A 49 -11.02 3.02 -12.49
C TRP A 49 -11.14 2.93 -14.00
N ALA A 50 -10.05 3.20 -14.71
CA ALA A 50 -9.93 2.98 -16.15
C ALA A 50 -9.39 1.56 -16.40
N LEU A 51 -10.25 0.68 -16.91
CA LEU A 51 -9.88 -0.70 -17.22
C LEU A 51 -8.80 -0.78 -18.29
N LYS A 52 -7.90 -1.75 -18.13
CA LYS A 52 -6.82 -2.07 -19.08
C LYS A 52 -6.98 -3.50 -19.55
N ASP A 53 -6.84 -3.72 -20.84
CA ASP A 53 -6.88 -5.07 -21.42
C ASP A 53 -5.53 -5.76 -21.19
N THR A 54 -5.56 -6.90 -20.53
CA THR A 54 -4.37 -7.70 -20.21
C THR A 54 -4.17 -8.90 -21.12
N GLY A 55 -5.17 -9.25 -21.92
CA GLY A 55 -5.13 -10.41 -22.80
C GLY A 55 -5.15 -11.77 -22.08
N THR A 56 -5.45 -11.83 -20.78
CA THR A 56 -5.53 -13.06 -19.99
C THR A 56 -6.86 -13.20 -19.25
N ASP A 57 -7.23 -14.43 -18.90
CA ASP A 57 -8.34 -14.75 -17.99
C ASP A 57 -7.89 -15.13 -16.57
N ALA A 58 -6.59 -15.06 -16.29
CA ALA A 58 -6.04 -15.40 -15.00
C ALA A 58 -6.62 -14.48 -13.88
N ARG A 59 -6.78 -15.02 -12.68
CA ARG A 59 -7.07 -14.20 -11.50
C ARG A 59 -5.77 -13.58 -11.01
N LEU A 60 -5.69 -12.27 -11.05
CA LEU A 60 -4.48 -11.49 -10.77
C LEU A 60 -4.54 -10.91 -9.35
N ARG A 61 -3.97 -11.63 -8.38
CA ARG A 61 -3.98 -11.26 -6.95
C ARG A 61 -2.71 -10.57 -6.47
N GLY A 62 -1.58 -10.86 -7.10
CA GLY A 62 -0.34 -10.12 -6.87
C GLY A 62 -0.31 -8.85 -7.73
N LEU A 63 0.04 -7.72 -7.13
CA LEU A 63 0.18 -6.44 -7.81
C LEU A 63 1.30 -5.64 -7.16
N SER A 64 2.22 -5.14 -7.97
CA SER A 64 3.23 -4.17 -7.56
C SER A 64 3.24 -3.01 -8.54
N ALA A 65 2.81 -1.84 -8.10
CA ALA A 65 2.92 -0.60 -8.83
C ALA A 65 4.34 -0.05 -8.67
N VAL A 66 5.01 0.24 -9.78
CA VAL A 66 6.32 0.90 -9.79
C VAL A 66 6.17 2.39 -10.10
N GLY A 67 5.09 2.75 -10.78
CA GLY A 67 4.76 4.12 -11.14
C GLY A 67 3.50 4.19 -12.02
N ARG A 68 3.24 5.37 -12.55
CA ARG A 68 2.08 5.61 -13.45
C ARG A 68 2.12 4.75 -14.70
N ASP A 69 3.33 4.52 -15.22
CA ASP A 69 3.50 3.81 -16.49
C ASP A 69 3.98 2.37 -16.33
N THR A 70 4.48 2.01 -15.15
CA THR A 70 5.03 0.68 -14.89
C THR A 70 4.32 0.00 -13.75
N ALA A 71 3.78 -1.19 -14.03
CA ALA A 71 3.20 -2.08 -13.04
C ALA A 71 3.44 -3.55 -13.41
N TRP A 72 3.45 -4.40 -12.40
CA TRP A 72 3.53 -5.85 -12.50
C TRP A 72 2.32 -6.46 -11.84
N VAL A 73 1.77 -7.51 -12.44
CA VAL A 73 0.70 -8.31 -11.84
C VAL A 73 1.05 -9.80 -11.93
N ALA A 74 0.61 -10.55 -10.92
CA ALA A 74 0.84 -11.98 -10.84
C ALA A 74 -0.45 -12.71 -10.44
N GLY A 75 -0.62 -13.95 -10.88
CA GLY A 75 -1.87 -14.66 -10.62
C GLY A 75 -1.85 -16.15 -10.95
N SER A 76 -3.04 -16.69 -11.10
CA SER A 76 -3.28 -18.09 -11.39
C SER A 76 -2.64 -18.54 -12.70
N LYS A 77 -2.47 -19.85 -12.87
CA LYS A 77 -1.87 -20.47 -14.06
C LYS A 77 -0.43 -19.98 -14.29
N GLY A 78 0.32 -19.70 -13.23
CA GLY A 78 1.70 -19.23 -13.31
C GLY A 78 1.87 -17.88 -14.01
N THR A 79 0.81 -17.09 -14.11
CA THR A 79 0.80 -15.86 -14.89
C THR A 79 1.57 -14.74 -14.20
N VAL A 80 2.48 -14.10 -14.93
CA VAL A 80 3.10 -12.81 -14.56
C VAL A 80 3.04 -11.89 -15.77
N LEU A 81 2.42 -10.72 -15.61
CA LEU A 81 2.36 -9.71 -16.66
C LEU A 81 3.04 -8.43 -16.19
N ARG A 82 3.60 -7.69 -17.14
CA ARG A 82 4.22 -6.38 -16.91
C ARG A 82 3.78 -5.38 -17.97
N THR A 83 3.50 -4.15 -17.54
CA THR A 83 3.39 -2.97 -18.41
C THR A 83 4.50 -1.96 -18.11
N THR A 84 4.84 -1.15 -19.12
CA THR A 84 5.78 0.00 -19.00
C THR A 84 5.26 1.23 -19.77
N ASP A 85 4.01 1.24 -20.16
CA ASP A 85 3.35 2.27 -20.97
C ASP A 85 1.95 2.65 -20.46
N GLY A 86 1.76 2.54 -19.15
CA GLY A 86 0.51 2.92 -18.48
C GLY A 86 -0.63 1.94 -18.71
N GLY A 87 -0.30 0.68 -19.02
CA GLY A 87 -1.28 -0.39 -19.25
C GLY A 87 -1.83 -0.39 -20.68
N THR A 88 -1.20 0.30 -21.62
CA THR A 88 -1.55 0.22 -23.06
C THR A 88 -1.20 -1.16 -23.60
N VAL A 89 -0.06 -1.70 -23.19
CA VAL A 89 0.38 -3.06 -23.52
C VAL A 89 0.78 -3.80 -22.24
N TRP A 90 0.24 -4.99 -22.05
CA TRP A 90 0.68 -5.93 -21.03
C TRP A 90 1.44 -7.07 -21.71
N ARG A 91 2.67 -7.29 -21.26
CA ARG A 91 3.52 -8.36 -21.76
C ARG A 91 3.48 -9.53 -20.79
N ASN A 92 3.20 -10.73 -21.31
CA ASN A 92 3.40 -11.95 -20.55
C ASN A 92 4.90 -12.19 -20.37
N VAL A 93 5.31 -12.21 -19.11
CA VAL A 93 6.70 -12.40 -18.68
C VAL A 93 6.81 -13.50 -17.63
N SER A 94 5.90 -14.47 -17.67
CA SER A 94 5.80 -15.58 -16.72
C SER A 94 7.06 -16.44 -16.68
N PRO A 95 7.46 -16.96 -15.51
CA PRO A 95 8.54 -17.93 -15.41
C PRO A 95 8.24 -19.18 -16.23
N PRO A 96 9.18 -19.70 -17.03
CA PRO A 96 9.00 -20.95 -17.76
C PRO A 96 8.71 -22.12 -16.80
N GLY A 97 7.76 -22.99 -17.17
CA GLY A 97 7.41 -24.18 -16.38
C GLY A 97 6.59 -23.89 -15.11
N ALA A 98 6.06 -22.68 -14.96
CA ALA A 98 5.28 -22.28 -13.78
C ALA A 98 3.74 -22.40 -13.97
N ALA A 99 3.27 -23.00 -15.08
CA ALA A 99 1.84 -23.01 -15.44
C ALA A 99 0.91 -23.61 -14.37
N ASP A 100 1.40 -24.51 -13.55
CA ASP A 100 0.64 -25.15 -12.47
C ASP A 100 0.73 -24.39 -11.14
N LEU A 101 1.45 -23.27 -11.09
CA LEU A 101 1.65 -22.48 -9.88
C LEU A 101 0.59 -21.37 -9.75
N GLU A 102 0.26 -21.08 -8.50
CA GLU A 102 -0.59 -19.95 -8.11
C GLU A 102 0.27 -18.81 -7.56
N PHE A 103 0.54 -17.80 -8.36
CA PHE A 103 1.20 -16.59 -7.87
C PHE A 103 0.19 -15.69 -7.16
N ARG A 104 0.53 -15.29 -5.93
CA ARG A 104 -0.37 -14.48 -5.10
C ARG A 104 0.25 -13.17 -4.63
N ASP A 105 1.56 -13.06 -4.75
CA ASP A 105 2.27 -11.86 -4.36
C ASP A 105 3.43 -11.58 -5.31
N ILE A 106 3.70 -10.30 -5.55
CA ILE A 106 4.80 -9.83 -6.38
C ILE A 106 5.30 -8.49 -5.87
N GLU A 107 6.61 -8.36 -5.71
CA GLU A 107 7.27 -7.12 -5.36
C GLU A 107 8.25 -6.71 -6.46
N ALA A 108 7.99 -5.56 -7.09
CA ALA A 108 8.83 -5.03 -8.16
C ALA A 108 9.58 -3.78 -7.69
N PHE A 109 10.89 -3.79 -7.91
CA PHE A 109 11.76 -2.64 -7.57
C PHE A 109 11.84 -1.61 -8.69
N ASP A 110 11.56 -2.05 -9.92
CA ASP A 110 11.54 -1.24 -11.15
C ASP A 110 11.01 -2.09 -12.33
N ALA A 111 11.10 -1.56 -13.55
CA ALA A 111 10.66 -2.25 -14.76
C ALA A 111 11.49 -3.52 -15.10
N ARG A 112 12.61 -3.78 -14.42
CA ARG A 112 13.51 -4.89 -14.71
C ARG A 112 13.58 -5.93 -13.60
N ARG A 113 13.41 -5.52 -12.36
CA ARG A 113 13.63 -6.38 -11.18
C ARG A 113 12.35 -6.58 -10.42
N ALA A 114 12.00 -7.85 -10.24
CA ALA A 114 10.85 -8.27 -9.46
C ALA A 114 11.12 -9.61 -8.78
N VAL A 115 10.38 -9.84 -7.70
CA VAL A 115 10.32 -11.09 -6.95
C VAL A 115 8.87 -11.50 -6.87
N VAL A 116 8.55 -12.75 -7.20
CA VAL A 116 7.18 -13.27 -7.18
C VAL A 116 7.09 -14.51 -6.31
N LEU A 117 6.04 -14.61 -5.51
CA LEU A 117 5.74 -15.74 -4.63
C LEU A 117 4.61 -16.58 -5.20
N ALA A 118 4.89 -17.88 -5.39
CA ALA A 118 3.88 -18.90 -5.58
C ALA A 118 3.48 -19.48 -4.22
N ILE A 119 2.18 -19.60 -4.00
CA ILE A 119 1.61 -20.20 -2.80
C ILE A 119 1.36 -21.69 -3.01
N GLY A 120 1.12 -22.41 -1.93
CA GLY A 120 0.71 -23.82 -1.89
C GLY A 120 1.49 -24.60 -0.85
N GLU A 121 1.01 -25.79 -0.56
CA GLU A 121 1.67 -26.68 0.38
C GLU A 121 3.00 -27.20 -0.17
N GLY A 122 3.97 -27.41 0.71
CA GLY A 122 5.25 -28.01 0.37
C GLY A 122 5.94 -27.29 -0.80
N GLU A 123 6.39 -28.04 -1.79
CA GLU A 123 7.14 -27.53 -2.95
C GLU A 123 6.34 -26.61 -3.89
N ALA A 124 5.03 -26.46 -3.71
CA ALA A 124 4.26 -25.47 -4.47
C ALA A 124 4.60 -24.03 -4.02
N SER A 125 4.95 -23.82 -2.75
CA SER A 125 5.45 -22.53 -2.25
C SER A 125 6.87 -22.31 -2.77
N ARG A 126 7.03 -21.32 -3.69
CA ARG A 126 8.31 -20.99 -4.35
C ARG A 126 8.47 -19.49 -4.51
N VAL A 127 9.69 -19.04 -4.54
CA VAL A 127 10.01 -17.66 -4.91
C VAL A 127 10.85 -17.64 -6.17
N TYR A 128 10.43 -16.84 -7.14
CA TYR A 128 11.17 -16.56 -8.35
C TYR A 128 11.61 -15.11 -8.37
N ARG A 129 12.75 -14.86 -9.01
CA ARG A 129 13.34 -13.54 -9.15
C ARG A 129 13.80 -13.28 -10.58
N THR A 130 13.57 -12.06 -11.09
CA THR A 130 14.08 -11.55 -12.34
C THR A 130 14.92 -10.29 -12.16
N GLU A 131 15.89 -10.05 -13.06
CA GLU A 131 16.70 -8.83 -13.14
C GLU A 131 16.65 -8.17 -14.54
N ASP A 132 15.93 -8.78 -15.48
CA ASP A 132 15.89 -8.38 -16.89
C ASP A 132 14.47 -8.11 -17.42
N GLY A 133 13.52 -7.89 -16.50
CA GLY A 133 12.15 -7.57 -16.84
C GLY A 133 11.31 -8.81 -17.17
N GLY A 134 11.69 -9.95 -16.63
CA GLY A 134 11.00 -11.20 -16.81
C GLY A 134 11.40 -11.95 -18.10
N ALA A 135 12.48 -11.51 -18.78
CA ALA A 135 13.04 -12.28 -19.87
C ALA A 135 13.65 -13.60 -19.38
N THR A 136 14.25 -13.56 -18.18
CA THR A 136 14.70 -14.75 -17.45
C THR A 136 14.29 -14.70 -16.00
N TRP A 137 14.07 -15.88 -15.38
CA TRP A 137 13.73 -16.05 -13.99
C TRP A 137 14.63 -17.09 -13.33
N THR A 138 15.00 -16.81 -12.09
CA THR A 138 15.71 -17.76 -11.22
C THR A 138 14.77 -18.15 -10.09
N GLU A 139 14.53 -19.44 -9.90
CA GLU A 139 13.92 -19.95 -8.67
C GLU A 139 14.92 -19.75 -7.54
N SER A 140 14.65 -18.81 -6.65
CA SER A 140 15.55 -18.41 -5.57
C SER A 140 15.22 -19.08 -4.23
N PHE A 141 14.02 -19.66 -4.13
CA PHE A 141 13.58 -20.46 -3.00
C PHE A 141 12.55 -21.50 -3.43
N ARG A 142 12.68 -22.69 -2.90
CA ARG A 142 11.69 -23.77 -2.95
C ARG A 142 11.48 -24.28 -1.54
N ASN A 143 10.24 -24.28 -1.10
CA ASN A 143 9.91 -24.86 0.21
C ASN A 143 10.04 -26.39 0.15
N THR A 144 10.65 -26.98 1.16
CA THR A 144 10.82 -28.43 1.31
C THR A 144 10.06 -29.02 2.50
N ASP A 145 9.41 -28.15 3.29
CA ASP A 145 8.57 -28.57 4.41
C ASP A 145 7.13 -28.75 3.93
N ALA A 146 6.63 -29.99 4.02
CA ALA A 146 5.29 -30.33 3.55
C ALA A 146 4.16 -29.61 4.29
N HIS A 147 4.44 -29.08 5.48
CA HIS A 147 3.44 -28.39 6.33
C HIS A 147 3.49 -26.86 6.18
N ALA A 148 4.47 -26.31 5.47
CA ALA A 148 4.56 -24.86 5.28
C ALA A 148 3.83 -24.43 4.01
N PHE A 149 3.04 -23.36 4.15
CA PHE A 149 2.30 -22.72 3.07
C PHE A 149 2.60 -21.22 3.13
N TYR A 150 3.40 -20.70 2.19
CA TYR A 150 3.78 -19.29 2.17
C TYR A 150 2.73 -18.45 1.47
N ASP A 151 2.22 -17.40 2.14
CA ASP A 151 1.08 -16.59 1.70
C ASP A 151 1.44 -15.25 1.07
N CYS A 152 2.33 -14.51 1.72
CA CYS A 152 2.68 -13.12 1.37
C CYS A 152 4.17 -12.88 1.50
N LEU A 153 4.66 -11.90 0.75
CA LEU A 153 6.02 -11.38 0.86
C LEU A 153 6.02 -9.84 0.88
N THR A 154 7.03 -9.25 1.46
CA THR A 154 7.25 -7.80 1.41
C THR A 154 8.72 -7.46 1.44
N PHE A 155 9.09 -6.30 0.89
CA PHE A 155 10.45 -5.77 0.96
C PHE A 155 10.48 -4.45 1.71
N LEU A 156 11.37 -4.35 2.70
CA LEU A 156 11.63 -3.13 3.46
C LEU A 156 12.52 -2.16 2.70
N ASP A 157 13.36 -2.69 1.85
CA ASP A 157 14.23 -1.99 0.91
C ASP A 157 14.63 -2.96 -0.23
N ARG A 158 15.46 -2.50 -1.17
CA ARG A 158 15.89 -3.33 -2.32
C ARG A 158 16.70 -4.58 -1.96
N ARG A 159 17.07 -4.77 -0.69
CA ARG A 159 17.88 -5.90 -0.21
C ARG A 159 17.14 -6.78 0.78
N HIS A 160 16.41 -6.17 1.70
CA HIS A 160 15.81 -6.87 2.83
C HIS A 160 14.33 -7.14 2.56
N GLY A 161 13.98 -8.39 2.47
CA GLY A 161 12.61 -8.86 2.28
C GLY A 161 12.28 -9.99 3.25
N LEU A 162 11.00 -10.17 3.46
CA LEU A 162 10.41 -11.23 4.27
C LEU A 162 9.27 -11.90 3.50
N ALA A 163 9.07 -13.20 3.74
CA ALA A 163 7.83 -13.88 3.40
C ALA A 163 7.34 -14.64 4.62
N MET A 164 6.02 -14.79 4.74
CA MET A 164 5.42 -15.49 5.86
C MET A 164 4.69 -16.74 5.37
N SER A 165 4.73 -17.78 6.16
CA SER A 165 3.95 -19.01 6.01
C SER A 165 2.97 -19.14 7.15
N ASP A 166 1.86 -19.81 6.88
CA ASP A 166 0.97 -20.35 7.89
C ASP A 166 1.72 -21.08 9.00
N PRO A 167 1.12 -21.25 10.17
CA PRO A 167 1.78 -21.84 11.31
C PRO A 167 2.29 -23.26 11.04
N VAL A 168 3.57 -23.48 11.32
CA VAL A 168 4.22 -24.79 11.39
C VAL A 168 4.67 -24.98 12.84
N ASP A 169 4.32 -26.12 13.43
CA ASP A 169 4.55 -26.40 14.85
C ASP A 169 3.98 -25.31 15.78
N GLY A 170 2.79 -24.78 15.43
CA GLY A 170 2.07 -23.79 16.22
C GLY A 170 2.62 -22.37 16.17
N ARG A 171 3.48 -22.02 15.18
CA ARG A 171 4.02 -20.67 14.98
C ARG A 171 4.09 -20.30 13.52
N PHE A 172 3.77 -19.05 13.19
CA PHE A 172 4.00 -18.53 11.85
C PHE A 172 5.50 -18.61 11.51
N ARG A 173 5.82 -19.07 10.32
CA ARG A 173 7.20 -19.18 9.87
C ARG A 173 7.57 -17.99 9.01
N ILE A 174 8.75 -17.43 9.25
CA ILE A 174 9.25 -16.28 8.50
C ILE A 174 10.46 -16.69 7.66
N LEU A 175 10.38 -16.39 6.37
CA LEU A 175 11.46 -16.49 5.41
C LEU A 175 12.08 -15.11 5.23
N SER A 176 13.41 -14.99 5.19
CA SER A 176 14.11 -13.71 5.10
C SER A 176 15.19 -13.72 4.03
N THR A 177 15.32 -12.60 3.33
CA THR A 177 16.44 -12.31 2.44
C THR A 177 17.17 -11.03 2.85
N GLY A 178 18.48 -10.95 2.62
CA GLY A 178 19.32 -9.76 2.80
C GLY A 178 20.03 -9.33 1.51
N ASP A 179 19.70 -9.95 0.38
CA ASP A 179 20.40 -9.77 -0.90
C ASP A 179 19.45 -9.50 -2.08
N GLY A 180 18.21 -9.04 -1.78
CA GLY A 180 17.21 -8.68 -2.77
C GLY A 180 16.50 -9.89 -3.38
N GLY A 181 16.32 -10.94 -2.58
CA GLY A 181 15.62 -12.15 -2.98
C GLY A 181 16.46 -13.13 -3.81
N ARG A 182 17.80 -12.99 -3.81
CA ARG A 182 18.68 -13.97 -4.46
C ARG A 182 18.79 -15.25 -3.65
N THR A 183 18.87 -15.11 -2.33
CA THR A 183 18.87 -16.22 -1.39
C THR A 183 17.90 -15.96 -0.25
N TRP A 184 17.33 -17.02 0.29
CA TRP A 184 16.37 -16.94 1.37
C TRP A 184 16.74 -17.93 2.49
N LYS A 185 16.39 -17.57 3.71
CA LYS A 185 16.56 -18.43 4.88
C LYS A 185 15.35 -18.34 5.79
N VAL A 186 14.97 -19.45 6.39
CA VAL A 186 13.95 -19.47 7.45
C VAL A 186 14.56 -18.88 8.72
N LEU A 187 13.88 -17.93 9.35
CA LEU A 187 14.29 -17.37 10.65
C LEU A 187 13.93 -18.32 11.79
N PRO A 188 14.67 -18.26 12.92
CA PRO A 188 14.30 -18.97 14.14
C PRO A 188 12.88 -18.58 14.60
N GLY A 189 12.09 -19.57 15.05
CA GLY A 189 10.72 -19.36 15.50
C GLY A 189 10.56 -18.88 16.95
N ASP A 190 11.66 -18.84 17.74
CA ASP A 190 11.59 -18.53 19.17
C ASP A 190 11.03 -17.15 19.49
N GLY A 191 11.25 -16.19 18.60
CA GLY A 191 10.72 -14.82 18.71
C GLY A 191 9.27 -14.66 18.23
N MET A 192 8.63 -15.71 17.69
CA MET A 192 7.25 -15.67 17.18
C MET A 192 6.30 -16.15 18.27
N PRO A 193 5.22 -15.38 18.61
CA PRO A 193 4.17 -15.85 19.50
C PRO A 193 3.51 -17.12 18.98
N ALA A 194 2.93 -17.92 19.87
CA ALA A 194 2.12 -19.05 19.47
C ALA A 194 0.92 -18.57 18.65
N ALA A 195 0.61 -19.33 17.60
CA ALA A 195 -0.63 -19.18 16.86
C ALA A 195 -1.81 -19.67 17.70
N GLU A 196 -2.99 -19.09 17.48
CA GLU A 196 -4.25 -19.64 18.00
C GLU A 196 -4.68 -20.85 17.17
N ASP A 197 -5.54 -21.69 17.74
CA ASP A 197 -6.11 -22.82 17.01
C ASP A 197 -6.87 -22.34 15.76
N GLY A 198 -6.50 -22.87 14.60
CA GLY A 198 -7.08 -22.47 13.31
C GLY A 198 -6.65 -21.11 12.78
N GLU A 199 -5.71 -20.44 13.43
CA GLU A 199 -5.18 -19.16 12.94
C GLU A 199 -4.28 -19.36 11.71
N ALA A 200 -4.50 -18.53 10.69
CA ALA A 200 -3.79 -18.56 9.42
C ALA A 200 -3.58 -17.16 8.84
N GLY A 201 -2.68 -17.05 7.87
CA GLY A 201 -2.59 -15.93 6.96
C GLY A 201 -3.64 -16.01 5.84
N PHE A 202 -3.75 -14.97 5.03
CA PHE A 202 -4.66 -14.98 3.88
C PHE A 202 -3.95 -14.47 2.62
N ALA A 203 -3.61 -15.37 1.72
CA ALA A 203 -3.04 -15.08 0.41
C ALA A 203 -4.06 -14.44 -0.55
N ALA A 204 -4.69 -13.34 -0.15
CA ALA A 204 -5.77 -12.70 -0.90
C ALA A 204 -5.28 -11.61 -1.87
N SER A 205 -4.24 -10.86 -1.49
CA SER A 205 -3.76 -9.69 -2.23
C SER A 205 -2.25 -9.42 -2.08
N GLY A 206 -1.49 -10.29 -1.41
CA GLY A 206 -0.10 -10.01 -0.99
C GLY A 206 0.02 -9.10 0.24
N GLN A 207 -1.03 -8.40 0.63
CA GLN A 207 -0.99 -7.38 1.69
C GLN A 207 -1.25 -7.93 3.10
N CYS A 208 -1.15 -9.25 3.31
CA CYS A 208 -1.17 -9.83 4.64
C CYS A 208 0.15 -9.63 5.39
N LEU A 209 1.25 -9.32 4.67
CA LEU A 209 2.55 -8.96 5.24
C LEU A 209 2.99 -7.62 4.64
N VAL A 210 3.16 -6.61 5.47
CA VAL A 210 3.53 -5.26 4.99
C VAL A 210 4.63 -4.65 5.84
N GLY A 211 5.49 -3.84 5.21
CA GLY A 211 6.57 -3.13 5.87
C GLY A 211 6.38 -1.62 5.88
N SER A 212 6.96 -0.94 6.88
CA SER A 212 7.10 0.53 6.89
C SER A 212 8.41 0.95 7.53
N GLY A 213 9.20 1.69 6.78
CA GLY A 213 10.57 2.02 7.19
C GLY A 213 11.50 0.81 7.13
N PRO A 214 12.72 0.89 7.71
CA PRO A 214 13.77 -0.08 7.45
C PRO A 214 13.67 -1.37 8.28
N ARG A 215 12.75 -1.46 9.25
CA ARG A 215 12.74 -2.56 10.24
C ARG A 215 11.35 -3.05 10.65
N ASP A 216 10.31 -2.21 10.54
CA ASP A 216 8.98 -2.54 11.04
C ASP A 216 8.19 -3.32 10.01
N VAL A 217 7.58 -4.42 10.44
CA VAL A 217 6.77 -5.33 9.62
C VAL A 217 5.53 -5.72 10.40
N TRP A 218 4.40 -5.77 9.72
CA TRP A 218 3.13 -6.24 10.28
C TRP A 218 2.60 -7.40 9.47
N LEU A 219 2.04 -8.38 10.18
CA LEU A 219 1.43 -9.58 9.64
C LEU A 219 -0.03 -9.66 10.09
N ALA A 220 -0.94 -9.81 9.15
CA ALA A 220 -2.38 -9.96 9.37
C ALA A 220 -2.79 -11.41 9.44
N THR A 221 -3.68 -11.75 10.38
CA THR A 221 -4.17 -13.11 10.57
C THR A 221 -5.68 -13.17 10.74
N GLY A 222 -6.22 -14.37 10.64
CA GLY A 222 -7.60 -14.69 10.94
C GLY A 222 -7.80 -16.21 11.08
N GLY A 223 -9.04 -16.68 10.94
CA GLY A 223 -9.36 -18.09 11.09
C GLY A 223 -9.51 -18.55 12.54
N GLY A 224 -8.63 -18.09 13.43
CA GLY A 224 -8.66 -18.39 14.86
C GLY A 224 -9.77 -17.70 15.65
N ALA A 225 -9.72 -17.80 16.97
CA ALA A 225 -10.68 -17.14 17.86
C ALA A 225 -10.67 -15.61 17.71
N HIS A 226 -9.51 -15.04 17.39
CA HIS A 226 -9.32 -13.60 17.17
C HIS A 226 -8.66 -13.32 15.81
N ALA A 227 -9.04 -12.22 15.19
CA ALA A 227 -8.28 -11.63 14.10
C ALA A 227 -7.15 -10.77 14.70
N ARG A 228 -5.91 -11.17 14.49
CA ARG A 228 -4.74 -10.51 15.10
C ARG A 228 -3.90 -9.80 14.05
N VAL A 229 -3.14 -8.81 14.50
CA VAL A 229 -2.01 -8.25 13.77
C VAL A 229 -0.76 -8.46 14.61
N LEU A 230 0.22 -9.11 14.02
CA LEU A 230 1.52 -9.30 14.65
C LEU A 230 2.47 -8.20 14.14
N HIS A 231 3.27 -7.61 15.02
CA HIS A 231 4.24 -6.57 14.72
C HIS A 231 5.64 -6.98 15.12
N SER A 232 6.58 -6.79 14.21
CA SER A 232 8.02 -6.90 14.43
C SER A 232 8.69 -5.54 14.19
N ALA A 233 9.57 -5.11 15.10
CA ALA A 233 10.38 -3.90 14.97
C ALA A 233 11.86 -4.19 14.61
N ASP A 234 12.18 -5.44 14.28
CA ASP A 234 13.55 -5.93 14.09
C ASP A 234 13.73 -6.83 12.85
N ARG A 235 12.91 -6.58 11.81
CA ARG A 235 12.93 -7.34 10.54
C ARG A 235 12.52 -8.80 10.70
N GLY A 236 11.51 -9.06 11.52
CA GLY A 236 10.92 -10.39 11.66
C GLY A 236 11.62 -11.32 12.63
N LEU A 237 12.56 -10.84 13.46
CA LEU A 237 13.24 -11.67 14.45
C LEU A 237 12.37 -11.90 15.69
N THR A 238 11.70 -10.84 16.17
CA THR A 238 10.77 -10.93 17.30
C THR A 238 9.44 -10.26 16.95
N TRP A 239 8.34 -10.80 17.48
CA TRP A 239 6.99 -10.38 17.17
C TRP A 239 6.13 -10.22 18.42
N THR A 240 5.19 -9.31 18.36
CA THR A 240 4.12 -9.14 19.35
C THR A 240 2.77 -9.23 18.65
N ALA A 241 1.82 -9.96 19.23
CA ALA A 241 0.49 -10.12 18.66
C ALA A 241 -0.52 -9.23 19.38
N THR A 242 -1.38 -8.56 18.63
CA THR A 242 -2.47 -7.70 19.13
C THR A 242 -3.77 -8.07 18.45
N GLY A 243 -4.82 -8.31 19.23
CA GLY A 243 -6.16 -8.54 18.71
C GLY A 243 -6.76 -7.30 18.06
N THR A 244 -7.56 -7.51 17.02
CA THR A 244 -8.30 -6.45 16.33
C THR A 244 -9.81 -6.61 16.54
N PRO A 245 -10.62 -5.57 16.35
CA PRO A 245 -12.08 -5.69 16.37
C PRO A 245 -12.67 -6.28 15.07
N VAL A 246 -11.86 -6.63 14.08
CA VAL A 246 -12.32 -7.28 12.83
C VAL A 246 -12.93 -8.64 13.16
N PRO A 247 -14.04 -9.07 12.52
CA PRO A 247 -14.67 -10.35 12.81
C PRO A 247 -13.71 -11.54 12.65
N ALA A 248 -13.80 -12.50 13.57
CA ALA A 248 -13.02 -13.73 13.64
C ALA A 248 -13.88 -14.91 14.09
N GLY A 249 -13.26 -16.03 14.51
CA GLY A 249 -13.94 -17.21 15.02
C GLY A 249 -14.53 -18.10 13.93
N ASP A 250 -14.08 -17.97 12.70
CA ASP A 250 -14.45 -18.79 11.55
C ASP A 250 -13.28 -18.77 10.54
N PRO A 251 -12.94 -19.90 9.89
CA PRO A 251 -11.83 -19.99 8.94
C PRO A 251 -11.87 -18.97 7.77
N ALA A 252 -13.06 -18.41 7.48
CA ALA A 252 -13.22 -17.42 6.42
C ALA A 252 -13.14 -15.96 6.90
N ARG A 253 -12.92 -15.73 8.20
CA ARG A 253 -12.98 -14.40 8.81
C ARG A 253 -11.64 -13.97 9.37
N GLY A 254 -11.30 -12.69 9.18
CA GLY A 254 -10.10 -12.12 9.74
C GLY A 254 -9.70 -10.81 9.11
N VAL A 255 -8.46 -10.40 9.38
CA VAL A 255 -7.78 -9.32 8.67
C VAL A 255 -7.12 -9.91 7.43
N PHE A 256 -7.41 -9.34 6.26
CA PHE A 256 -6.90 -9.82 4.98
C PHE A 256 -5.82 -8.92 4.41
N ALA A 257 -5.88 -7.62 4.71
CA ALA A 257 -4.89 -6.67 4.22
C ALA A 257 -4.61 -5.58 5.24
N LEU A 258 -3.37 -5.12 5.23
CA LEU A 258 -2.84 -4.02 6.02
C LEU A 258 -2.26 -2.95 5.11
N ALA A 259 -2.34 -1.69 5.55
CA ALA A 259 -1.56 -0.60 4.97
C ALA A 259 -1.07 0.33 6.08
N PHE A 260 0.24 0.56 6.12
CA PHE A 260 0.86 1.50 7.04
C PHE A 260 1.47 2.66 6.24
N ARG A 261 0.98 3.89 6.44
CA ARG A 261 1.57 5.08 5.78
C ARG A 261 2.86 5.55 6.46
N ASP A 262 3.02 5.18 7.71
CA ASP A 262 4.19 5.40 8.55
C ASP A 262 4.22 4.34 9.67
N ARG A 263 5.22 4.38 10.56
CA ARG A 263 5.40 3.37 11.60
C ARG A 263 4.32 3.36 12.70
N VAL A 264 3.39 4.32 12.70
CA VAL A 264 2.38 4.44 13.76
C VAL A 264 0.94 4.41 13.23
N HIS A 265 0.68 4.88 11.99
CA HIS A 265 -0.66 4.96 11.46
C HIS A 265 -0.92 3.84 10.45
N GLY A 266 -1.83 2.96 10.79
CA GLY A 266 -2.21 1.82 9.95
C GLY A 266 -3.71 1.66 9.80
N ILE A 267 -4.08 0.97 8.74
CA ILE A 267 -5.44 0.50 8.44
C ILE A 267 -5.37 -1.02 8.26
N ALA A 268 -6.30 -1.72 8.86
CA ALA A 268 -6.57 -3.14 8.64
C ALA A 268 -7.95 -3.27 7.98
N VAL A 269 -8.06 -4.07 6.93
CA VAL A 269 -9.33 -4.42 6.30
C VAL A 269 -9.49 -5.93 6.21
N GLY A 270 -10.74 -6.39 6.20
CA GLY A 270 -11.02 -7.81 6.12
C GLY A 270 -12.53 -8.10 6.12
N GLY A 271 -12.96 -9.05 6.93
CA GLY A 271 -14.34 -9.50 7.02
C GLY A 271 -14.49 -10.99 6.75
N ASP A 272 -15.62 -11.43 6.19
CA ASP A 272 -15.87 -12.79 5.75
C ASP A 272 -15.82 -12.87 4.22
N TYR A 273 -14.82 -13.57 3.66
CA TYR A 273 -14.64 -13.61 2.20
C TYR A 273 -15.72 -14.42 1.46
N ARG A 274 -16.50 -15.25 2.16
CA ARG A 274 -17.60 -16.02 1.56
C ARG A 274 -18.86 -15.19 1.40
N ALA A 275 -18.89 -14.01 2.01
CA ALA A 275 -20.13 -13.26 2.16
C ALA A 275 -20.21 -12.12 1.15
N ASP A 276 -21.24 -12.18 0.30
CA ASP A 276 -21.82 -11.00 -0.36
C ASP A 276 -22.58 -10.11 0.65
N GLN A 277 -22.48 -10.48 1.93
CA GLN A 277 -23.24 -9.92 3.04
C GLN A 277 -22.53 -8.70 3.63
N PRO A 278 -23.27 -7.76 4.22
CA PRO A 278 -22.65 -6.68 4.98
C PRO A 278 -21.67 -7.23 6.02
N SER A 279 -20.48 -6.68 6.05
CA SER A 279 -19.43 -7.05 6.99
C SER A 279 -19.23 -5.90 8.00
N PRO A 280 -20.05 -5.81 9.05
CA PRO A 280 -19.86 -4.81 10.07
C PRO A 280 -18.48 -5.01 10.72
N ARG A 281 -17.75 -3.94 10.95
CA ARG A 281 -16.37 -3.97 11.46
C ARG A 281 -15.34 -4.54 10.48
N ALA A 282 -15.60 -4.47 9.16
CA ALA A 282 -14.65 -4.91 8.13
C ALA A 282 -13.36 -4.06 8.07
N ALA A 283 -13.25 -2.98 8.86
CA ALA A 283 -12.06 -2.15 8.94
C ALA A 283 -11.76 -1.69 10.37
N ALA A 284 -10.48 -1.63 10.68
CA ALA A 284 -9.94 -1.08 11.92
C ALA A 284 -8.74 -0.17 11.63
N ILE A 285 -8.47 0.76 12.55
CA ILE A 285 -7.38 1.73 12.46
C ILE A 285 -6.51 1.68 13.71
N THR A 286 -5.22 1.95 13.53
CA THR A 286 -4.26 2.11 14.61
C THR A 286 -3.55 3.46 14.51
N PRO A 287 -3.38 4.21 15.62
CA PRO A 287 -2.57 5.41 15.68
C PRO A 287 -1.19 5.18 16.34
N ASP A 288 -0.86 3.96 16.73
CA ASP A 288 0.27 3.64 17.61
C ASP A 288 1.12 2.44 17.14
N GLY A 289 1.05 2.13 15.83
CA GLY A 289 1.85 1.06 15.23
C GLY A 289 1.30 -0.34 15.45
N GLY A 290 0.00 -0.47 15.69
CA GLY A 290 -0.65 -1.75 15.89
C GLY A 290 -0.68 -2.23 17.34
N ARG A 291 -0.29 -1.37 18.30
CA ARG A 291 -0.43 -1.69 19.73
C ARG A 291 -1.88 -1.67 20.18
N THR A 292 -2.69 -0.81 19.57
CA THR A 292 -4.13 -0.77 19.75
C THR A 292 -4.83 -0.62 18.41
N TRP A 293 -6.02 -1.22 18.29
CA TRP A 293 -6.87 -1.15 17.11
C TRP A 293 -8.28 -0.76 17.49
N THR A 294 -8.86 0.17 16.75
CA THR A 294 -10.26 0.61 16.91
C THR A 294 -11.05 0.39 15.64
N THR A 295 -12.31 -0.02 15.77
CA THR A 295 -13.22 -0.16 14.63
C THR A 295 -13.39 1.17 13.90
N ALA A 296 -13.45 1.15 12.59
CA ALA A 296 -13.88 2.30 11.79
C ALA A 296 -15.33 2.70 12.17
N ASP A 297 -15.60 4.01 12.27
CA ASP A 297 -16.92 4.54 12.64
C ASP A 297 -17.99 4.15 11.59
N ARG A 298 -17.60 4.14 10.31
CA ARG A 298 -18.38 3.63 9.18
C ARG A 298 -17.44 2.83 8.28
N PRO A 299 -17.30 1.52 8.50
CA PRO A 299 -16.43 0.67 7.70
C PRO A 299 -16.95 0.50 6.26
N PRO A 300 -16.15 -0.08 5.36
CA PRO A 300 -16.63 -0.62 4.09
C PRO A 300 -17.86 -1.52 4.32
N PRO A 301 -18.83 -1.52 3.38
CA PRO A 301 -20.09 -2.24 3.58
C PRO A 301 -19.94 -3.77 3.53
N ALA A 302 -18.84 -4.26 2.95
CA ALA A 302 -18.56 -5.68 2.75
C ALA A 302 -17.08 -5.99 2.93
N TYR A 303 -16.72 -7.26 2.85
CA TYR A 303 -15.35 -7.75 2.83
C TYR A 303 -14.44 -6.98 1.87
N ARG A 304 -13.24 -6.66 2.32
CA ARG A 304 -12.16 -6.07 1.52
C ARG A 304 -10.88 -6.89 1.65
N SER A 305 -10.27 -7.15 0.50
CA SER A 305 -9.06 -7.97 0.36
C SER A 305 -7.78 -7.17 0.19
N GLY A 306 -7.88 -5.90 -0.18
CA GLY A 306 -6.73 -5.03 -0.41
C GLY A 306 -6.98 -3.61 0.12
N VAL A 307 -5.91 -2.93 0.57
CA VAL A 307 -5.97 -1.55 1.06
C VAL A 307 -4.66 -0.83 0.81
N THR A 308 -4.72 0.44 0.39
CA THR A 308 -3.54 1.28 0.21
C THR A 308 -3.82 2.74 0.52
N TRP A 309 -2.81 3.45 1.04
CA TRP A 309 -2.89 4.90 1.22
C TRP A 309 -2.71 5.61 -0.13
N LEU A 310 -3.52 6.66 -0.35
CA LEU A 310 -3.31 7.52 -1.51
C LEU A 310 -2.05 8.37 -1.31
N PRO A 311 -1.16 8.43 -2.31
CA PRO A 311 0.05 9.23 -2.23
C PRO A 311 -0.27 10.71 -2.01
N HIS A 312 0.63 11.40 -1.30
CA HIS A 312 0.52 12.82 -0.90
C HIS A 312 -0.69 13.14 0.01
N SER A 313 -1.39 12.12 0.52
CA SER A 313 -2.45 12.29 1.51
C SER A 313 -2.06 11.65 2.84
N ARG A 314 -2.40 12.31 3.91
CA ARG A 314 -2.28 11.74 5.27
C ARG A 314 -3.55 11.05 5.74
N THR A 315 -4.65 11.22 5.01
CA THR A 315 -5.97 10.80 5.46
C THR A 315 -6.76 10.02 4.42
N ALA A 316 -6.33 10.04 3.15
CA ALA A 316 -7.04 9.32 2.11
C ALA A 316 -6.42 7.94 1.83
N ALA A 317 -7.29 6.93 1.72
CA ALA A 317 -6.92 5.56 1.35
C ALA A 317 -8.03 4.90 0.53
N LEU A 318 -7.66 3.88 -0.23
CA LEU A 318 -8.57 3.02 -0.98
C LEU A 318 -8.59 1.62 -0.35
N ALA A 319 -9.77 1.01 -0.30
CA ALA A 319 -9.92 -0.41 0.00
C ALA A 319 -10.69 -1.08 -1.15
N VAL A 320 -10.23 -2.25 -1.58
CA VAL A 320 -10.83 -2.99 -2.69
C VAL A 320 -11.25 -4.39 -2.23
N GLY A 321 -12.23 -4.95 -2.94
CA GLY A 321 -12.69 -6.30 -2.75
C GLY A 321 -13.62 -6.76 -3.87
N PRO A 322 -14.18 -7.97 -3.78
CA PRO A 322 -15.04 -8.54 -4.84
C PRO A 322 -16.26 -7.69 -5.18
N THR A 323 -16.75 -6.89 -4.23
CA THR A 323 -17.98 -6.10 -4.38
C THR A 323 -17.74 -4.62 -4.58
N GLY A 324 -16.49 -4.19 -4.76
CA GLY A 324 -16.19 -2.79 -5.06
C GLY A 324 -14.93 -2.21 -4.41
N THR A 325 -14.82 -0.91 -4.63
CA THR A 325 -13.78 -0.05 -4.07
C THR A 325 -14.41 0.99 -3.16
N ASP A 326 -13.86 1.16 -1.97
CA ASP A 326 -14.23 2.24 -1.07
C ASP A 326 -13.08 3.22 -0.87
N LEU A 327 -13.44 4.47 -0.66
CA LEU A 327 -12.53 5.58 -0.37
C LEU A 327 -12.80 6.13 1.02
N THR A 328 -11.75 6.29 1.80
CA THR A 328 -11.74 7.15 2.99
C THR A 328 -10.98 8.43 2.71
N THR A 329 -11.33 9.51 3.43
CA THR A 329 -10.61 10.79 3.43
C THR A 329 -10.31 11.30 4.83
N ASP A 330 -10.55 10.48 5.85
CA ASP A 330 -10.41 10.80 7.27
C ASP A 330 -9.56 9.79 8.07
N GLY A 331 -8.67 9.11 7.35
CA GLY A 331 -7.72 8.18 7.97
C GLY A 331 -8.28 6.79 8.25
N GLY A 332 -9.31 6.38 7.53
CA GLY A 332 -9.94 5.08 7.68
C GLY A 332 -11.11 5.05 8.67
N ARG A 333 -11.53 6.20 9.20
CA ARG A 333 -12.65 6.29 10.13
C ARG A 333 -13.99 6.07 9.43
N THR A 334 -14.18 6.73 8.29
CA THR A 334 -15.39 6.54 7.49
C THR A 334 -15.04 6.20 6.04
N TRP A 335 -15.83 5.33 5.46
CA TRP A 335 -15.67 4.87 4.10
C TRP A 335 -16.92 5.14 3.26
N ARG A 336 -16.71 5.43 1.98
CA ARG A 336 -17.76 5.56 1.00
C ARG A 336 -17.41 4.79 -0.26
N THR A 337 -18.38 4.15 -0.87
CA THR A 337 -18.18 3.43 -2.13
C THR A 337 -17.82 4.41 -3.25
N LEU A 338 -16.74 4.09 -3.95
CA LEU A 338 -16.25 4.81 -5.12
C LEU A 338 -16.64 4.09 -6.42
N ASP A 339 -16.57 2.76 -6.42
CA ASP A 339 -16.77 1.91 -7.58
C ASP A 339 -17.28 0.54 -7.13
N THR A 340 -18.02 -0.17 -8.00
CA THR A 340 -18.58 -1.50 -7.71
C THR A 340 -17.89 -2.64 -8.47
N GLY A 341 -16.81 -2.35 -9.18
CA GLY A 341 -16.01 -3.36 -9.88
C GLY A 341 -15.25 -4.28 -8.91
N SER A 342 -15.17 -5.56 -9.26
CA SER A 342 -14.45 -6.56 -8.48
C SER A 342 -12.95 -6.41 -8.64
N TYR A 343 -12.22 -6.26 -7.52
CA TYR A 343 -10.77 -6.28 -7.45
C TYR A 343 -10.30 -7.08 -6.23
N ASP A 344 -9.13 -7.70 -6.34
CA ASP A 344 -8.52 -8.44 -5.21
C ASP A 344 -7.46 -7.58 -4.49
N THR A 345 -6.70 -6.76 -5.23
CA THR A 345 -5.57 -5.99 -4.69
C THR A 345 -5.51 -4.58 -5.29
N VAL A 346 -4.88 -3.67 -4.56
CA VAL A 346 -4.67 -2.27 -4.95
C VAL A 346 -3.31 -1.78 -4.45
N ASP A 347 -2.58 -1.06 -5.30
CA ASP A 347 -1.31 -0.45 -4.92
C ASP A 347 -1.13 0.93 -5.56
N CYS A 348 -0.48 1.86 -4.84
CA CYS A 348 -0.30 3.24 -5.26
C CYS A 348 1.14 3.71 -5.05
N THR A 349 1.69 4.42 -6.02
CA THR A 349 3.03 4.99 -5.99
C THR A 349 3.04 6.52 -5.83
N PRO A 350 4.14 7.11 -5.36
CA PRO A 350 4.23 8.56 -5.13
C PRO A 350 3.93 9.43 -6.35
N ASP A 351 4.10 8.96 -7.58
CA ASP A 351 3.77 9.67 -8.81
C ASP A 351 2.28 9.59 -9.20
N LEU A 352 1.41 9.14 -8.26
CA LEU A 352 -0.03 8.94 -8.43
C LEU A 352 -0.38 7.77 -9.38
N GLY A 353 0.51 6.85 -9.59
CA GLY A 353 0.24 5.57 -10.26
C GLY A 353 -0.50 4.63 -9.32
N CYS A 354 -1.83 4.72 -9.26
CA CYS A 354 -2.64 3.76 -8.52
C CYS A 354 -3.22 2.71 -9.46
N TRP A 355 -3.03 1.45 -9.12
CA TRP A 355 -3.46 0.29 -9.88
C TRP A 355 -4.29 -0.65 -9.00
N ALA A 356 -5.23 -1.35 -9.63
CA ALA A 356 -5.98 -2.44 -9.00
C ALA A 356 -6.02 -3.63 -9.94
N SER A 357 -6.01 -4.84 -9.39
CA SER A 357 -6.12 -6.08 -10.17
C SER A 357 -7.06 -7.10 -9.51
N GLY A 358 -7.54 -8.08 -10.28
CA GLY A 358 -8.52 -9.04 -9.78
C GLY A 358 -8.83 -10.17 -10.77
N GLU A 359 -10.07 -10.63 -10.73
CA GLU A 359 -10.54 -11.78 -11.51
C GLU A 359 -10.55 -11.54 -13.02
N LYS A 360 -10.43 -12.62 -13.79
CA LYS A 360 -10.60 -12.66 -15.26
C LYS A 360 -9.70 -11.64 -15.97
N GLY A 361 -8.44 -11.55 -15.53
CA GLY A 361 -7.46 -10.64 -16.11
C GLY A 361 -7.73 -9.17 -15.85
N ARG A 362 -8.67 -8.84 -14.98
CA ARG A 362 -9.03 -7.46 -14.68
C ARG A 362 -7.86 -6.71 -14.07
N VAL A 363 -7.47 -5.63 -14.74
CA VAL A 363 -6.55 -4.62 -14.22
C VAL A 363 -7.13 -3.25 -14.54
N ALA A 364 -6.97 -2.32 -13.62
CA ALA A 364 -7.40 -0.95 -13.82
C ALA A 364 -6.37 0.04 -13.25
N ARG A 365 -6.33 1.24 -13.81
CA ARG A 365 -5.56 2.38 -13.30
C ARG A 365 -6.53 3.47 -12.84
N LEU A 366 -6.25 4.07 -11.68
CA LEU A 366 -7.05 5.18 -11.18
C LEU A 366 -6.76 6.44 -12.01
N GLU A 367 -7.82 7.03 -12.56
CA GLU A 367 -7.77 8.26 -13.34
C GLU A 367 -8.67 9.34 -12.67
N ARG A 368 -8.34 10.61 -12.87
CA ARG A 368 -9.08 11.77 -12.32
C ARG A 368 -9.67 12.62 -13.42
#